data_7f44a0e2edd31cc24b741b358b85be79
#
_entry.id   7f44a0e2edd31cc24b741b358b85be79
#
_cell.length_a   1.000
_cell.length_b   1.000
_cell.length_c   1.000
_cell.angle_alpha   90.00
_cell.angle_beta   90.00
_cell.angle_gamma   90.00
#
_symmetry.space_group_name_H-M   'P 1'
#
loop_
_entity.id
_entity.type
_entity.pdbx_description
1 polymer ?
#
loop_
_entity_poly.entity_id
_entity_poly.type
_entity_poly.pdbx_seq_one_letter_code
_entity_poly.pdbx_strand_id
1 'polypeptide(L)'
;MTAVSDAPLTPDLALAYLGELSTDIRAAAVLDESGAVAAHSGFDEDGGDQVRELVVDLYRHAAEAADGPAPGQVEVALPEGSVFALRDHGWTLAVVAGRFALSSLMFFDLRMVIRDLAGIGERAAT
;
A
#
# COMPACT_ATOMS: atom_id res chain seq x y z
N MET A 1 -7.70 -24.24 -16.10
CA MET A 1 -7.71 -23.55 -16.03
C MET A 1 -7.09 -22.68 -15.51
N THR A 2 -6.95 -22.44 -15.30
CA THR A 2 -6.34 -21.59 -14.48
C THR A 2 -5.42 -20.58 -15.04
N ALA A 3 -5.61 -20.26 -16.29
CA ALA A 3 -4.89 -19.14 -16.90
C ALA A 3 -5.12 -17.84 -16.15
N VAL A 4 -6.24 -17.72 -15.50
CA VAL A 4 -6.58 -16.54 -14.72
C VAL A 4 -5.61 -16.32 -13.57
N SER A 5 -5.12 -17.40 -12.98
CA SER A 5 -4.22 -17.27 -11.83
C SER A 5 -2.85 -16.73 -12.19
N ASP A 6 -2.52 -16.65 -13.47
CA ASP A 6 -1.24 -16.11 -13.90
C ASP A 6 -1.27 -14.59 -14.11
N ALA A 7 -2.45 -13.98 -14.09
CA ALA A 7 -2.56 -12.55 -14.28
C ALA A 7 -2.15 -11.81 -13.00
N PRO A 8 -1.40 -10.71 -13.13
CA PRO A 8 -1.11 -9.90 -11.95
C PRO A 8 -2.38 -9.31 -11.36
N LEU A 9 -2.33 -9.01 -10.09
CA LEU A 9 -3.42 -8.35 -9.42
C LEU A 9 -3.61 -6.95 -10.00
N THR A 10 -4.86 -6.53 -10.19
CA THR A 10 -5.11 -5.13 -10.57
C THR A 10 -5.15 -4.26 -9.32
N PRO A 11 -4.95 -2.93 -9.44
CA PRO A 11 -5.04 -2.07 -8.27
C PRO A 11 -6.35 -2.16 -7.51
N ASP A 12 -7.48 -2.24 -8.21
CA ASP A 12 -8.77 -2.37 -7.54
C ASP A 12 -8.90 -3.69 -6.79
N LEU A 13 -8.43 -4.78 -7.40
CA LEU A 13 -8.44 -6.08 -6.75
C LEU A 13 -7.47 -6.12 -5.57
N ALA A 14 -6.36 -5.38 -5.66
CA ALA A 14 -5.42 -5.29 -4.55
C ALA A 14 -6.07 -4.67 -3.32
N LEU A 15 -6.85 -3.61 -3.51
CA LEU A 15 -7.57 -3.00 -2.41
C LEU A 15 -8.60 -3.96 -1.80
N ALA A 16 -9.33 -4.66 -2.65
CA ALA A 16 -10.32 -5.63 -2.18
C ALA A 16 -9.65 -6.76 -1.38
N TYR A 17 -8.51 -7.22 -1.86
CA TYR A 17 -7.77 -8.28 -1.19
C TYR A 17 -7.25 -7.84 0.18
N LEU A 18 -6.72 -6.61 0.26
CA LEU A 18 -6.29 -6.07 1.54
C LEU A 18 -7.44 -6.01 2.55
N GLY A 19 -8.63 -5.63 2.08
CA GLY A 19 -9.81 -5.60 2.93
C GLY A 19 -10.21 -6.97 3.45
N GLU A 20 -9.90 -8.02 2.71
CA GLU A 20 -10.14 -9.38 3.16
C GLU A 20 -9.10 -9.86 4.16
N LEU A 21 -7.85 -9.40 3.99
CA LEU A 21 -6.75 -9.80 4.88
C LEU A 21 -6.85 -9.13 6.24
N SER A 22 -7.37 -7.92 6.30
CA SER A 22 -7.45 -7.19 7.55
C SER A 22 -8.76 -6.42 7.65
N THR A 23 -9.47 -6.61 8.75
CA THR A 23 -10.71 -5.89 9.00
C THR A 23 -10.48 -4.53 9.63
N ASP A 24 -9.24 -4.22 10.00
CA ASP A 24 -8.92 -2.97 10.66
C ASP A 24 -8.43 -1.87 9.71
N ILE A 25 -8.44 -2.12 8.42
CA ILE A 25 -8.08 -1.11 7.42
C ILE A 25 -9.28 -0.20 7.17
N ARG A 26 -9.08 1.09 7.36
CA ARG A 26 -10.13 2.10 7.18
C ARG A 26 -10.05 2.78 5.83
N ALA A 27 -8.85 2.91 5.29
CA ALA A 27 -8.64 3.54 4.00
C ALA A 27 -7.37 2.98 3.39
N ALA A 28 -7.31 2.94 2.07
CA ALA A 28 -6.14 2.42 1.39
C ALA A 28 -5.99 3.07 0.02
N ALA A 29 -4.77 3.13 -0.47
CA ALA A 29 -4.48 3.66 -1.80
C ALA A 29 -3.34 2.89 -2.44
N VAL A 30 -3.42 2.74 -3.74
CA VAL A 30 -2.37 2.14 -4.57
C VAL A 30 -1.89 3.21 -5.54
N LEU A 31 -0.60 3.50 -5.52
CA LEU A 31 0.01 4.46 -6.43
C LEU A 31 0.93 3.70 -7.38
N ASP A 32 0.94 4.12 -8.64
CA ASP A 32 1.81 3.50 -9.63
C ASP A 32 3.21 4.12 -9.60
N GLU A 33 4.06 3.68 -10.50
CA GLU A 33 5.44 4.10 -10.59
C GLU A 33 5.61 5.61 -10.79
N SER A 34 4.64 6.24 -11.46
CA SER A 34 4.69 7.68 -11.68
C SER A 34 4.21 8.49 -10.48
N GLY A 35 3.69 7.81 -9.46
CA GLY A 35 3.10 8.46 -8.31
C GLY A 35 1.63 8.79 -8.48
N ALA A 36 1.02 8.37 -9.58
CA ALA A 36 -0.42 8.57 -9.78
C ALA A 36 -1.22 7.55 -8.97
N VAL A 37 -2.36 7.99 -8.45
CA VAL A 37 -3.23 7.09 -7.70
C VAL A 37 -3.96 6.19 -8.68
N ALA A 38 -3.65 4.90 -8.62
CA ALA A 38 -4.27 3.91 -9.48
C ALA A 38 -5.60 3.41 -8.93
N ALA A 39 -5.74 3.40 -7.60
CA ALA A 39 -6.99 3.01 -6.95
C ALA A 39 -6.96 3.49 -5.50
N HIS A 40 -8.12 3.78 -4.93
CA HIS A 40 -8.21 4.11 -3.51
C HIS A 40 -9.58 3.72 -2.95
N SER A 41 -9.63 3.55 -1.64
CA SER A 41 -10.87 3.27 -0.92
C SER A 41 -10.84 3.97 0.43
N GLY A 42 -12.02 4.30 0.96
CA GLY A 42 -12.11 4.96 2.25
C GLY A 42 -11.89 6.47 2.21
N PHE A 43 -11.59 7.03 1.05
CA PHE A 43 -11.46 8.47 0.84
C PHE A 43 -12.64 8.94 -0.02
N ASP A 44 -12.92 10.25 0.01
CA ASP A 44 -13.97 10.83 -0.83
C ASP A 44 -13.65 10.63 -2.31
N GLU A 45 -14.64 10.77 -3.16
CA GLU A 45 -14.45 10.62 -4.61
C GLU A 45 -13.34 11.51 -5.14
N ASP A 46 -13.22 12.70 -4.57
CA ASP A 46 -12.16 13.64 -4.96
C ASP A 46 -10.88 13.45 -4.15
N GLY A 47 -10.80 12.38 -3.38
CA GLY A 47 -9.70 12.16 -2.46
C GLY A 47 -8.40 11.75 -3.10
N GLY A 48 -8.39 11.44 -4.41
CA GLY A 48 -7.16 10.99 -5.07
C GLY A 48 -6.00 11.96 -4.93
N ASP A 49 -6.25 13.25 -5.15
CA ASP A 49 -5.20 14.25 -5.05
C ASP A 49 -4.72 14.40 -3.60
N GLN A 50 -5.63 14.35 -2.64
CA GLN A 50 -5.29 14.43 -1.23
C GLN A 50 -4.42 13.26 -0.80
N VAL A 51 -4.77 12.06 -1.25
CA VAL A 51 -4.00 10.86 -0.95
C VAL A 51 -2.61 10.97 -1.53
N ARG A 52 -2.51 11.42 -2.77
CA ARG A 52 -1.23 11.58 -3.43
C ARG A 52 -0.33 12.53 -2.67
N GLU A 53 -0.86 13.69 -2.27
CA GLU A 53 -0.10 14.66 -1.51
C GLU A 53 0.34 14.10 -0.17
N LEU A 54 -0.55 13.38 0.50
CA LEU A 54 -0.24 12.76 1.78
C LEU A 54 0.92 11.77 1.65
N VAL A 55 0.86 10.91 0.65
CA VAL A 55 1.91 9.90 0.44
C VAL A 55 3.23 10.55 0.06
N VAL A 56 3.20 11.56 -0.81
CA VAL A 56 4.41 12.30 -1.19
C VAL A 56 5.05 12.94 0.04
N ASP A 57 4.24 13.61 0.86
CA ASP A 57 4.74 14.24 2.07
C ASP A 57 5.30 13.23 3.06
N LEU A 58 4.63 12.10 3.20
CA LEU A 58 5.06 11.05 4.09
C LEU A 58 6.47 10.56 3.74
N TYR A 59 6.70 10.28 2.45
CA TYR A 59 8.01 9.80 2.02
C TYR A 59 9.07 10.90 2.04
N ARG A 60 8.68 12.15 1.79
CA ARG A 60 9.62 13.27 1.91
C ARG A 60 10.10 13.41 3.35
N HIS A 61 9.19 13.38 4.30
CA HIS A 61 9.55 13.48 5.71
C HIS A 61 10.37 12.28 6.16
N ALA A 62 10.06 11.11 5.65
CA ALA A 62 10.82 9.90 5.97
C ALA A 62 12.25 10.00 5.45
N ALA A 63 12.45 10.58 4.27
CA ALA A 63 13.78 10.78 3.72
C ALA A 63 14.58 11.77 4.55
N GLU A 64 13.95 12.86 5.01
CA GLU A 64 14.60 13.84 5.86
C GLU A 64 15.03 13.22 7.19
N ALA A 65 14.15 12.44 7.80
CA ALA A 65 14.44 11.80 9.08
C ALA A 65 15.54 10.73 8.95
N ALA A 66 15.61 10.06 7.83
CA ALA A 66 16.59 8.99 7.60
C ALA A 66 17.97 9.54 7.20
N ASP A 67 18.06 10.84 6.91
CA ASP A 67 19.30 11.46 6.46
C ASP A 67 19.86 10.76 5.22
N GLY A 68 18.97 10.50 4.25
CA GLY A 68 19.34 9.82 3.02
C GLY A 68 18.08 9.46 2.25
N PRO A 69 18.14 8.45 1.37
CA PRO A 69 16.96 8.01 0.64
C PRO A 69 15.85 7.59 1.59
N ALA A 70 14.60 7.84 1.21
CA ALA A 70 13.47 7.40 2.03
C ALA A 70 13.46 5.88 2.14
N PRO A 71 13.15 5.33 3.32
CA PRO A 71 12.97 3.90 3.45
C PRO A 71 11.77 3.44 2.63
N GLY A 72 11.79 2.19 2.18
CA GLY A 72 10.65 1.65 1.46
C GLY A 72 9.43 1.46 2.35
N GLN A 73 9.65 1.26 3.63
CA GLN A 73 8.62 0.93 4.61
C GLN A 73 8.53 2.06 5.63
N VAL A 74 7.34 2.65 5.79
CA VAL A 74 7.12 3.78 6.69
C VAL A 74 5.88 3.53 7.52
N GLU A 75 5.97 3.81 8.80
CA GLU A 75 4.83 3.74 9.70
C GLU A 75 4.74 5.05 10.48
N VAL A 76 3.53 5.63 10.54
CA VAL A 76 3.28 6.84 11.32
C VAL A 76 2.15 6.57 12.30
N ALA A 77 2.44 6.73 13.58
CA ALA A 77 1.42 6.55 14.61
C ALA A 77 0.50 7.79 14.65
N LEU A 78 -0.78 7.52 14.78
CA LEU A 78 -1.82 8.55 14.93
C LEU A 78 -2.54 8.29 16.25
N PRO A 79 -3.29 9.27 16.77
CA PRO A 79 -4.03 9.06 18.01
C PRO A 79 -5.00 7.87 17.95
N GLU A 80 -5.56 7.58 16.78
CA GLU A 80 -6.58 6.55 16.63
C GLU A 80 -6.12 5.33 15.84
N GLY A 81 -4.87 5.27 15.46
CA GLY A 81 -4.37 4.16 14.66
C GLY A 81 -3.01 4.44 14.06
N SER A 82 -2.79 4.00 12.85
CA SER A 82 -1.51 4.21 12.17
C SER A 82 -1.69 4.30 10.67
N VAL A 83 -0.76 4.98 10.02
CA VAL A 83 -0.60 4.93 8.57
C VAL A 83 0.58 4.04 8.28
N PHE A 84 0.38 3.06 7.43
CA PHE A 84 1.43 2.17 6.97
C PHE A 84 1.62 2.38 5.47
N ALA A 85 2.85 2.52 5.03
CA ALA A 85 3.12 2.67 3.60
C ALA A 85 4.31 1.81 3.22
N LEU A 86 4.21 1.18 2.06
CA LEU A 86 5.27 0.35 1.51
C LEU A 86 5.47 0.71 0.05
N ARG A 87 6.71 0.98 -0.33
CA ARG A 87 7.09 1.27 -1.71
C ARG A 87 8.08 0.22 -2.16
N ASP A 88 7.72 -0.52 -3.20
CA ASP A 88 8.55 -1.61 -3.70
C ASP A 88 8.10 -1.95 -5.12
N HIS A 89 9.04 -2.41 -5.94
CA HIS A 89 8.75 -2.86 -7.31
C HIS A 89 7.96 -1.84 -8.15
N GLY A 90 8.19 -0.55 -7.92
CA GLY A 90 7.50 0.50 -8.66
C GLY A 90 6.11 0.85 -8.17
N TRP A 91 5.60 0.14 -7.17
CA TRP A 91 4.29 0.40 -6.60
C TRP A 91 4.40 0.98 -5.20
N THR A 92 3.41 1.77 -4.82
CA THR A 92 3.30 2.26 -3.45
C THR A 92 1.93 1.88 -2.92
N LEU A 93 1.90 1.23 -1.78
CA LEU A 93 0.68 0.94 -1.05
C LEU A 93 0.68 1.73 0.23
N ALA A 94 -0.42 2.43 0.52
CA ALA A 94 -0.60 3.14 1.78
C ALA A 94 -1.94 2.78 2.38
N VAL A 95 -1.97 2.49 3.68
CA VAL A 95 -3.20 2.16 4.38
C VAL A 95 -3.30 2.97 5.66
N VAL A 96 -4.52 3.34 6.01
CA VAL A 96 -4.85 3.89 7.31
C VAL A 96 -5.56 2.79 8.07
N ALA A 97 -5.00 2.41 9.20
CA ALA A 97 -5.53 1.31 10.00
C ALA A 97 -5.86 1.77 11.41
N GLY A 98 -6.72 1.04 12.07
CA GLY A 98 -7.09 1.32 13.44
C GLY A 98 -6.02 0.89 14.43
N ARG A 99 -6.34 1.02 15.72
CA ARG A 99 -5.39 0.79 16.81
C ARG A 99 -4.89 -0.64 16.93
N PHE A 100 -5.67 -1.58 16.44
CA PHE A 100 -5.39 -2.99 16.67
C PHE A 100 -4.56 -3.62 15.55
N ALA A 101 -4.17 -2.83 14.55
CA ALA A 101 -3.32 -3.34 13.49
C ALA A 101 -1.92 -3.61 14.03
N LEU A 102 -1.40 -4.78 13.71
CA LEU A 102 -0.04 -5.16 14.10
C LEU A 102 0.90 -4.81 12.95
N SER A 103 1.93 -4.03 13.26
CA SER A 103 2.86 -3.52 12.24
C SER A 103 3.48 -4.62 11.40
N SER A 104 4.00 -5.66 12.03
CA SER A 104 4.67 -6.72 11.30
C SER A 104 3.73 -7.46 10.36
N LEU A 105 2.51 -7.73 10.81
CA LEU A 105 1.52 -8.40 9.99
C LEU A 105 1.06 -7.50 8.85
N MET A 106 0.84 -6.22 9.13
CA MET A 106 0.42 -5.29 8.11
C MET A 106 1.45 -5.18 6.99
N PHE A 107 2.73 -5.00 7.34
CA PHE A 107 3.77 -4.91 6.32
C PHE A 107 3.96 -6.23 5.57
N PHE A 108 3.75 -7.35 6.22
CA PHE A 108 3.77 -8.64 5.54
C PHE A 108 2.68 -8.68 4.45
N ASP A 109 1.47 -8.28 4.81
CA ASP A 109 0.34 -8.27 3.86
C ASP A 109 0.58 -7.29 2.73
N LEU A 110 1.06 -6.08 3.03
CA LEU A 110 1.36 -5.07 2.00
C LEU A 110 2.42 -5.57 1.04
N ARG A 111 3.44 -6.24 1.55
CA ARG A 111 4.51 -6.77 0.71
C ARG A 111 4.01 -7.85 -0.23
N MET A 112 3.15 -8.74 0.27
CA MET A 112 2.55 -9.77 -0.56
C MET A 112 1.71 -9.17 -1.68
N VAL A 113 0.90 -8.18 -1.36
CA VAL A 113 0.04 -7.53 -2.35
C VAL A 113 0.87 -6.82 -3.42
N ILE A 114 1.93 -6.11 -3.02
CA ILE A 114 2.80 -5.44 -3.98
C ILE A 114 3.48 -6.45 -4.91
N ARG A 115 3.93 -7.56 -4.39
CA ARG A 115 4.55 -8.58 -5.22
C ARG A 115 3.57 -9.13 -6.25
N ASP A 116 2.33 -9.32 -5.85
CA ASP A 116 1.30 -9.77 -6.79
C ASP A 116 0.99 -8.69 -7.83
N LEU A 117 0.94 -7.42 -7.43
CA LEU A 117 0.76 -6.32 -8.38
C LEU A 117 1.89 -6.27 -9.41
N ALA A 118 3.10 -6.54 -8.98
CA ALA A 118 4.25 -6.52 -9.85
C ALA A 118 4.42 -7.79 -10.69
N GLY A 119 3.52 -8.77 -10.50
CA GLY A 119 3.61 -10.03 -11.22
C GLY A 119 4.70 -10.95 -10.71
N ILE A 120 5.21 -10.68 -9.51
CA ILE A 120 6.22 -11.50 -8.85
C ILE A 120 5.49 -12.37 -7.81
N GLY A 121 6.13 -13.16 -7.10
CA GLY A 121 5.51 -13.96 -6.08
C GLY A 121 5.51 -15.42 -6.48
N GLU A 122 4.60 -16.19 -5.94
CA GLU A 122 4.60 -17.64 -6.16
C GLU A 122 4.46 -18.01 -7.62
N ARG A 123 3.73 -17.23 -8.40
CA ARG A 123 3.58 -17.51 -9.82
C ARG A 123 4.88 -17.40 -10.57
N ALA A 124 5.73 -16.45 -10.18
CA ALA A 124 7.03 -16.29 -10.82
C ALA A 124 7.96 -17.44 -10.49
N ALA A 125 7.74 -18.12 -9.38
CA ALA A 125 8.57 -19.24 -8.95
C ALA A 125 8.23 -20.52 -9.68
N THR A 126 7.08 -20.60 -10.29
CA THR A 126 6.69 -21.79 -11.03
C THR A 126 6.97 -21.66 -12.50
#